data_804e4c51e06e4d18300815dfeb6cdba2
#
_entry.id   804e4c51e06e4d18300815dfeb6cdba2
#
_cell.length_a   1.000
_cell.length_b   1.000
_cell.length_c   1.000
_cell.angle_alpha   90.00
_cell.angle_beta   90.00
_cell.angle_gamma   90.00
#
_symmetry.space_group_name_H-M   'P 1'
#
loop_
_entity.id
_entity.type
_entity.pdbx_description
1 polymer ?
#
loop_
_entity_poly.entity_id
_entity_poly.type
_entity_poly.pdbx_seq_one_letter_code
_entity_poly.pdbx_strand_id
1 'polypeptide(L)'
;MDTIFGSKNMENVHSDIRGPLFYEALEMEKRGSKILKINTGNPASFGFNMSESIHDALKEQISKALGYCDFRGMPESREAILAYHKSKGICDITSDDIYVGNGVSEVVSIALQALLNESDEVLVPSPCYSLWSNSIYLCGAKPVFYICDEKSDWNPDLSDIKSKITDRTKAIVIINPNNPTGALYSEDILLKIADIARKNNLMIFSDEIYDRLVMDGLSHTSIASLAPDVPAVTMNGLSKSHCLCGFRSGWMVVSGPKKITENYQQNLVKLTSMRLCANALSQLVIPTALRDEKTPSSMVSRGGRIFEQREATVAELSKIPSVSFVKNKAAFYIFPKLDCKKLNITDDKKFAHDLLHATNILIVPGSGFDWNKPDHFRIVMLPQANVLKNAIHELGKFLDGYKQK
;
A
#
# COMPACT_ATOMS: atom_id res chain seq x y z
N MET A 1 21.11 -35.66 -10.75
CA MET A 1 21.06 -34.17 -10.90
C MET A 1 21.11 -33.59 -9.51
N ASP A 2 21.98 -32.63 -9.29
CA ASP A 2 22.03 -31.91 -8.02
C ASP A 2 20.88 -30.93 -7.89
N THR A 3 20.51 -30.57 -6.66
CA THR A 3 19.44 -29.60 -6.38
C THR A 3 19.83 -28.22 -6.93
N ILE A 4 18.93 -27.59 -7.71
CA ILE A 4 19.10 -26.23 -8.15
C ILE A 4 18.61 -25.29 -7.03
N PHE A 5 19.51 -24.53 -6.45
CA PHE A 5 19.17 -23.54 -5.42
C PHE A 5 18.69 -22.22 -6.04
N GLY A 6 17.71 -21.58 -5.39
CA GLY A 6 17.26 -20.25 -5.76
C GLY A 6 18.25 -19.14 -5.40
N SER A 7 17.90 -17.89 -5.78
CA SER A 7 18.70 -16.72 -5.41
C SER A 7 18.72 -16.50 -3.90
N LYS A 8 19.88 -16.16 -3.35
CA LYS A 8 20.05 -15.81 -1.93
C LYS A 8 19.23 -14.57 -1.54
N ASN A 9 18.99 -13.64 -2.47
CA ASN A 9 18.15 -12.48 -2.23
C ASN A 9 16.68 -12.82 -1.90
N MET A 10 16.27 -14.09 -2.18
CA MET A 10 14.93 -14.60 -1.84
C MET A 10 14.79 -15.07 -0.40
N GLU A 11 15.87 -15.27 0.34
CA GLU A 11 15.83 -15.84 1.70
C GLU A 11 15.02 -14.99 2.70
N ASN A 12 15.04 -13.66 2.54
CA ASN A 12 14.31 -12.72 3.39
C ASN A 12 12.98 -12.25 2.78
N VAL A 13 12.64 -12.70 1.57
CA VAL A 13 11.38 -12.32 0.92
C VAL A 13 10.23 -13.14 1.47
N HIS A 14 9.19 -12.47 1.96
CA HIS A 14 8.01 -13.11 2.53
C HIS A 14 6.71 -12.52 2.00
N SER A 15 5.62 -13.31 2.03
CA SER A 15 4.29 -12.88 1.60
C SER A 15 3.20 -13.55 2.43
N ASP A 16 2.87 -12.96 3.58
CA ASP A 16 1.84 -13.51 4.47
C ASP A 16 0.40 -13.23 3.99
N ILE A 17 0.20 -12.21 3.14
CA ILE A 17 -1.12 -11.92 2.54
C ILE A 17 -1.62 -13.09 1.67
N ARG A 18 -0.71 -13.77 0.98
CA ARG A 18 -0.95 -14.98 0.19
C ARG A 18 0.04 -16.09 0.55
N GLY A 19 0.38 -16.17 1.82
CA GLY A 19 1.29 -17.16 2.39
C GLY A 19 0.60 -18.48 2.75
N PRO A 20 1.23 -19.29 3.62
CA PRO A 20 0.74 -20.62 3.97
C PRO A 20 -0.72 -20.64 4.43
N LEU A 21 -1.12 -19.70 5.29
CA LEU A 21 -2.49 -19.61 5.81
C LEU A 21 -3.53 -19.35 4.70
N PHE A 22 -3.17 -18.59 3.67
CA PHE A 22 -4.04 -18.38 2.51
C PHE A 22 -4.25 -19.68 1.71
N TYR A 23 -3.19 -20.47 1.50
CA TYR A 23 -3.30 -21.77 0.80
C TYR A 23 -4.10 -22.76 1.62
N GLU A 24 -3.93 -22.77 2.94
CA GLU A 24 -4.74 -23.57 3.84
C GLU A 24 -6.23 -23.22 3.75
N ALA A 25 -6.57 -21.93 3.75
CA ALA A 25 -7.94 -21.46 3.54
C ALA A 25 -8.52 -21.93 2.20
N LEU A 26 -7.72 -21.97 1.12
CA LEU A 26 -8.14 -22.52 -0.18
C LEU A 26 -8.43 -24.04 -0.09
N GLU A 27 -7.64 -24.80 0.65
CA GLU A 27 -7.90 -26.24 0.86
C GLU A 27 -9.16 -26.47 1.72
N MET A 28 -9.41 -25.62 2.71
CA MET A 28 -10.66 -25.66 3.48
C MET A 28 -11.88 -25.39 2.57
N GLU A 29 -11.78 -24.44 1.65
CA GLU A 29 -12.83 -24.15 0.66
C GLU A 29 -13.10 -25.34 -0.27
N LYS A 30 -12.06 -26.04 -0.75
CA LYS A 30 -12.20 -27.25 -1.56
C LYS A 30 -12.93 -28.37 -0.80
N ARG A 31 -12.83 -28.39 0.54
CA ARG A 31 -13.55 -29.32 1.41
C ARG A 31 -14.96 -28.85 1.79
N GLY A 32 -15.40 -27.71 1.24
CA GLY A 32 -16.76 -27.20 1.42
C GLY A 32 -16.93 -26.10 2.49
N SER A 33 -15.86 -25.64 3.13
CA SER A 33 -15.92 -24.51 4.07
C SER A 33 -16.18 -23.20 3.34
N LYS A 34 -16.96 -22.31 3.93
CA LYS A 34 -17.17 -20.94 3.41
C LYS A 34 -16.26 -20.01 4.18
N ILE A 35 -15.13 -19.61 3.56
CA ILE A 35 -14.15 -18.74 4.18
C ILE A 35 -14.44 -17.26 3.87
N LEU A 36 -14.54 -16.45 4.91
CA LEU A 36 -14.59 -15.00 4.77
C LEU A 36 -13.16 -14.44 4.66
N LYS A 37 -12.75 -14.06 3.45
CA LYS A 37 -11.40 -13.56 3.16
C LYS A 37 -11.32 -12.06 3.36
N ILE A 38 -10.95 -11.61 4.56
CA ILE A 38 -10.66 -10.20 4.88
C ILE A 38 -9.15 -9.93 4.99
N ASN A 39 -8.36 -10.75 4.31
CA ASN A 39 -6.91 -10.65 4.22
C ASN A 39 -6.42 -9.82 3.03
N THR A 40 -7.18 -9.73 1.93
CA THR A 40 -6.74 -9.09 0.68
C THR A 40 -7.61 -7.88 0.34
N GLY A 41 -6.97 -6.71 0.16
CA GLY A 41 -7.62 -5.47 -0.29
C GLY A 41 -7.94 -5.49 -1.78
N ASN A 42 -8.90 -6.30 -2.19
CA ASN A 42 -9.39 -6.41 -3.57
C ASN A 42 -10.88 -6.02 -3.64
N PRO A 43 -11.21 -4.74 -3.93
CA PRO A 43 -12.59 -4.25 -3.93
C PRO A 43 -13.51 -5.03 -4.87
N ALA A 44 -13.04 -5.46 -6.05
CA ALA A 44 -13.85 -6.20 -7.00
C ALA A 44 -14.42 -7.51 -6.43
N SER A 45 -13.67 -8.20 -5.56
CA SER A 45 -14.15 -9.44 -4.89
C SER A 45 -15.32 -9.21 -3.95
N PHE A 46 -15.61 -7.95 -3.61
CA PHE A 46 -16.69 -7.56 -2.71
C PHE A 46 -17.79 -6.75 -3.40
N GLY A 47 -17.85 -6.82 -4.76
CA GLY A 47 -18.88 -6.18 -5.54
C GLY A 47 -18.73 -4.66 -5.68
N PHE A 48 -17.48 -4.15 -5.63
CA PHE A 48 -17.18 -2.82 -6.13
C PHE A 48 -16.92 -2.92 -7.63
N ASN A 49 -17.64 -2.15 -8.41
CA ASN A 49 -17.59 -2.19 -9.86
C ASN A 49 -16.82 -0.98 -10.42
N MET A 50 -16.34 -1.14 -11.63
CA MET A 50 -15.81 -0.07 -12.47
C MET A 50 -16.92 0.90 -12.83
N SER A 51 -16.62 2.21 -12.91
CA SER A 51 -17.58 3.20 -13.39
C SER A 51 -17.90 3.01 -14.88
N GLU A 52 -19.09 3.36 -15.30
CA GLU A 52 -19.54 3.26 -16.70
C GLU A 52 -18.63 4.07 -17.63
N SER A 53 -18.21 5.27 -17.22
CA SER A 53 -17.31 6.11 -17.99
C SER A 53 -15.96 5.45 -18.29
N ILE A 54 -15.43 4.67 -17.36
CA ILE A 54 -14.17 3.92 -17.56
C ILE A 54 -14.41 2.73 -18.50
N HIS A 55 -15.55 2.03 -18.35
CA HIS A 55 -15.93 0.95 -19.24
C HIS A 55 -16.05 1.43 -20.69
N ASP A 56 -16.75 2.53 -20.93
CA ASP A 56 -16.94 3.10 -22.25
C ASP A 56 -15.63 3.58 -22.86
N ALA A 57 -14.79 4.28 -22.07
CA ALA A 57 -13.47 4.72 -22.50
C ALA A 57 -12.59 3.54 -22.97
N LEU A 58 -12.65 2.39 -22.27
CA LEU A 58 -11.93 1.20 -22.69
C LEU A 58 -12.47 0.63 -24.00
N LYS A 59 -13.81 0.49 -24.10
CA LYS A 59 -14.48 -0.05 -25.29
C LYS A 59 -14.19 0.77 -26.54
N GLU A 60 -14.25 2.09 -26.45
CA GLU A 60 -14.02 3.00 -27.58
C GLU A 60 -12.56 3.03 -28.03
N GLN A 61 -11.61 2.81 -27.13
CA GLN A 61 -10.19 3.02 -27.42
C GLN A 61 -9.37 1.73 -27.51
N ILE A 62 -9.98 0.56 -27.35
CA ILE A 62 -9.27 -0.73 -27.25
C ILE A 62 -8.33 -0.98 -28.45
N SER A 63 -8.67 -0.51 -29.64
CA SER A 63 -7.84 -0.64 -30.85
C SER A 63 -6.50 0.13 -30.77
N LYS A 64 -6.39 1.15 -29.91
CA LYS A 64 -5.14 1.89 -29.69
C LYS A 64 -4.07 1.09 -28.93
N ALA A 65 -4.45 -0.02 -28.29
CA ALA A 65 -3.56 -0.84 -27.49
C ALA A 65 -2.96 -2.06 -28.24
N LEU A 66 -3.04 -2.10 -29.57
CA LEU A 66 -2.55 -3.23 -30.38
C LEU A 66 -1.02 -3.26 -30.49
N GLY A 67 -0.36 -2.13 -30.44
CA GLY A 67 1.09 -2.00 -30.58
C GLY A 67 1.77 -1.64 -29.25
N TYR A 68 3.09 -1.66 -29.26
CA TYR A 68 3.88 -1.07 -28.18
C TYR A 68 3.66 0.45 -28.11
N CYS A 69 3.66 1.01 -26.92
CA CYS A 69 3.65 2.45 -26.69
C CYS A 69 5.03 2.93 -26.19
N ASP A 70 5.15 4.22 -25.93
CA ASP A 70 6.34 4.81 -25.33
C ASP A 70 6.71 4.08 -24.01
N PHE A 71 7.97 3.86 -23.75
CA PHE A 71 8.46 3.15 -22.57
C PHE A 71 8.13 3.87 -21.26
N ARG A 72 7.92 5.18 -21.28
CA ARG A 72 7.42 5.95 -20.13
C ARG A 72 5.92 5.81 -19.96
N GLY A 73 5.18 5.49 -20.99
CA GLY A 73 3.72 5.39 -21.06
C GLY A 73 3.11 6.23 -22.18
N MET A 74 1.87 5.96 -22.52
CA MET A 74 1.13 6.70 -23.55
C MET A 74 1.10 8.20 -23.24
N PRO A 75 1.33 9.10 -24.23
CA PRO A 75 1.33 10.55 -24.02
C PRO A 75 0.07 11.05 -23.28
N GLU A 76 -1.11 10.63 -23.70
CA GLU A 76 -2.37 11.07 -23.09
C GLU A 76 -2.50 10.65 -21.62
N SER A 77 -1.95 9.49 -21.26
CA SER A 77 -1.92 9.01 -19.89
C SER A 77 -0.93 9.80 -19.03
N ARG A 78 0.25 10.09 -19.58
CA ARG A 78 1.26 10.92 -18.88
C ARG A 78 0.77 12.35 -18.67
N GLU A 79 0.11 12.95 -19.67
CA GLU A 79 -0.48 14.29 -19.54
C GLU A 79 -1.59 14.33 -18.48
N ALA A 80 -2.45 13.31 -18.42
CA ALA A 80 -3.46 13.21 -17.38
C ALA A 80 -2.85 13.05 -15.98
N ILE A 81 -1.79 12.24 -15.84
CA ILE A 81 -1.05 12.08 -14.59
C ILE A 81 -0.36 13.39 -14.21
N LEU A 82 0.25 14.09 -15.17
CA LEU A 82 0.87 15.40 -14.96
C LEU A 82 -0.14 16.41 -14.40
N ALA A 83 -1.29 16.52 -15.05
CA ALA A 83 -2.35 17.42 -14.61
C ALA A 83 -2.83 17.08 -13.20
N TYR A 84 -2.99 15.79 -12.89
CA TYR A 84 -3.39 15.31 -11.58
C TYR A 84 -2.38 15.69 -10.48
N HIS A 85 -1.10 15.43 -10.70
CA HIS A 85 -0.08 15.76 -9.70
C HIS A 85 0.15 17.28 -9.55
N LYS A 86 0.03 18.05 -10.64
CA LYS A 86 0.02 19.51 -10.56
C LYS A 86 -1.15 20.06 -9.75
N SER A 87 -2.34 19.49 -9.88
CA SER A 87 -3.50 19.88 -9.08
C SER A 87 -3.30 19.59 -7.58
N LYS A 88 -2.37 18.70 -7.22
CA LYS A 88 -1.95 18.41 -5.86
C LYS A 88 -0.75 19.24 -5.38
N GLY A 89 -0.33 20.23 -6.15
CA GLY A 89 0.74 21.16 -5.77
C GLY A 89 2.15 20.71 -6.13
N ILE A 90 2.32 19.61 -6.87
CA ILE A 90 3.64 19.20 -7.40
C ILE A 90 3.87 19.91 -8.73
N CYS A 91 4.44 21.12 -8.70
CA CYS A 91 4.43 22.03 -9.85
C CYS A 91 5.63 21.85 -10.81
N ASP A 92 6.83 21.58 -10.28
CA ASP A 92 8.09 21.55 -11.05
C ASP A 92 8.33 20.19 -11.71
N ILE A 93 7.31 19.67 -12.39
CA ILE A 93 7.35 18.41 -13.14
C ILE A 93 6.82 18.57 -14.55
N THR A 94 7.28 17.70 -15.43
CA THR A 94 6.86 17.58 -16.83
C THR A 94 6.40 16.16 -17.13
N SER A 95 5.83 15.90 -18.29
CA SER A 95 5.46 14.53 -18.72
C SER A 95 6.69 13.60 -18.84
N ASP A 96 7.90 14.14 -18.97
CA ASP A 96 9.13 13.34 -19.00
C ASP A 96 9.58 12.82 -17.63
N ASP A 97 9.01 13.34 -16.55
CA ASP A 97 9.26 12.89 -15.19
C ASP A 97 8.31 11.76 -14.77
N ILE A 98 7.44 11.31 -15.68
CA ILE A 98 6.36 10.34 -15.40
C ILE A 98 6.64 9.01 -16.10
N TYR A 99 6.53 7.93 -15.34
CA TYR A 99 6.72 6.56 -15.80
C TYR A 99 5.53 5.71 -15.40
N VAL A 100 4.78 5.21 -16.39
CA VAL A 100 3.65 4.30 -16.17
C VAL A 100 4.16 2.87 -16.05
N GLY A 101 3.58 2.08 -15.14
CA GLY A 101 3.95 0.70 -14.90
C GLY A 101 2.75 -0.23 -14.72
N ASN A 102 3.02 -1.52 -14.67
CA ASN A 102 2.03 -2.57 -14.46
C ASN A 102 1.58 -2.64 -12.98
N GLY A 103 0.99 -1.54 -12.52
CA GLY A 103 0.63 -1.26 -11.13
C GLY A 103 1.81 -0.72 -10.32
N VAL A 104 1.51 -0.18 -9.14
CA VAL A 104 2.52 0.37 -8.22
C VAL A 104 3.60 -0.66 -7.87
N SER A 105 3.26 -1.95 -7.84
CA SER A 105 4.24 -3.00 -7.52
C SER A 105 5.42 -3.07 -8.51
N GLU A 106 5.18 -2.86 -9.80
CA GLU A 106 6.25 -2.83 -10.79
C GLU A 106 7.07 -1.55 -10.65
N VAL A 107 6.43 -0.38 -10.50
CA VAL A 107 7.17 0.88 -10.41
C VAL A 107 8.01 0.95 -9.13
N VAL A 108 7.57 0.35 -8.01
CA VAL A 108 8.39 0.19 -6.80
C VAL A 108 9.66 -0.60 -7.11
N SER A 109 9.53 -1.75 -7.78
CA SER A 109 10.69 -2.59 -8.12
C SER A 109 11.67 -1.86 -9.06
N ILE A 110 11.16 -1.20 -10.10
CA ILE A 110 11.97 -0.42 -11.04
C ILE A 110 12.66 0.75 -10.33
N ALA A 111 11.94 1.48 -9.48
CA ALA A 111 12.45 2.63 -8.77
C ALA A 111 13.60 2.28 -7.80
N LEU A 112 13.46 1.18 -7.09
CA LEU A 112 14.50 0.70 -6.17
C LEU A 112 15.72 0.16 -6.92
N GLN A 113 15.52 -0.61 -8.00
CA GLN A 113 16.61 -1.10 -8.85
C GLN A 113 17.40 0.04 -9.52
N ALA A 114 16.76 1.17 -9.84
CA ALA A 114 17.42 2.32 -10.40
C ALA A 114 18.34 3.07 -9.41
N LEU A 115 18.12 2.88 -8.10
CA LEU A 115 18.81 3.59 -7.03
C LEU A 115 19.83 2.75 -6.27
N LEU A 116 19.46 1.51 -5.93
CA LEU A 116 20.14 0.73 -4.91
C LEU A 116 21.26 -0.15 -5.45
N ASN A 117 22.32 -0.22 -4.67
CA ASN A 117 23.40 -1.20 -4.79
C ASN A 117 23.31 -2.20 -3.63
N GLU A 118 24.12 -3.26 -3.74
CA GLU A 118 24.27 -4.23 -2.65
C GLU A 118 24.71 -3.52 -1.36
N SER A 119 24.12 -3.90 -0.24
CA SER A 119 24.37 -3.35 1.11
C SER A 119 23.91 -1.91 1.34
N ASP A 120 23.31 -1.21 0.38
CA ASP A 120 22.64 0.05 0.63
C ASP A 120 21.48 -0.14 1.61
N GLU A 121 21.12 0.88 2.35
CA GLU A 121 20.04 0.85 3.34
C GLU A 121 18.89 1.78 2.92
N VAL A 122 17.66 1.34 3.17
CA VAL A 122 16.44 2.12 2.93
C VAL A 122 15.60 2.11 4.20
N LEU A 123 15.24 3.30 4.70
CA LEU A 123 14.33 3.44 5.83
C LEU A 123 12.90 3.12 5.38
N VAL A 124 12.24 2.19 6.09
CA VAL A 124 10.89 1.70 5.77
C VAL A 124 10.02 1.77 7.01
N PRO A 125 8.74 2.19 6.93
CA PRO A 125 7.87 2.21 8.11
C PRO A 125 7.63 0.80 8.65
N SER A 126 7.41 0.68 9.95
CA SER A 126 6.85 -0.51 10.59
C SER A 126 5.67 -0.10 11.46
N PRO A 127 4.44 -0.59 11.16
CA PRO A 127 4.12 -1.58 10.14
C PRO A 127 4.06 -1.00 8.71
N CYS A 128 4.29 -1.85 7.70
CA CYS A 128 4.21 -1.47 6.30
C CYS A 128 3.71 -2.61 5.39
N TYR A 129 3.37 -2.25 4.17
CA TYR A 129 3.13 -3.24 3.11
C TYR A 129 4.45 -3.87 2.66
N SER A 130 4.62 -5.17 2.91
CA SER A 130 5.86 -5.93 2.71
C SER A 130 6.42 -5.93 1.27
N LEU A 131 5.70 -5.40 0.28
CA LEU A 131 6.24 -5.14 -1.05
C LEU A 131 7.52 -4.31 -0.99
N TRP A 132 7.58 -3.29 -0.11
CA TRP A 132 8.72 -2.40 0.01
C TRP A 132 9.95 -3.12 0.55
N SER A 133 9.82 -3.80 1.70
CA SER A 133 10.92 -4.57 2.28
C SER A 133 11.41 -5.67 1.34
N ASN A 134 10.48 -6.41 0.73
CA ASN A 134 10.80 -7.46 -0.24
C ASN A 134 11.54 -6.93 -1.48
N SER A 135 11.09 -5.81 -2.04
CA SER A 135 11.75 -5.22 -3.22
C SER A 135 13.15 -4.71 -2.90
N ILE A 136 13.40 -4.23 -1.68
CA ILE A 136 14.72 -3.81 -1.20
C ILE A 136 15.63 -5.05 -1.07
N TYR A 137 15.15 -6.14 -0.44
CA TYR A 137 15.92 -7.40 -0.37
C TYR A 137 16.29 -7.94 -1.75
N LEU A 138 15.37 -7.87 -2.72
CA LEU A 138 15.63 -8.31 -4.10
C LEU A 138 16.73 -7.49 -4.80
N CYS A 139 16.97 -6.25 -4.37
CA CYS A 139 18.10 -5.44 -4.84
C CYS A 139 19.42 -5.78 -4.14
N GLY A 140 19.47 -6.73 -3.21
CA GLY A 140 20.64 -7.00 -2.36
C GLY A 140 20.87 -5.94 -1.28
N ALA A 141 19.92 -5.02 -1.12
CA ALA A 141 19.95 -3.94 -0.14
C ALA A 141 19.20 -4.34 1.14
N LYS A 142 19.25 -3.50 2.17
CA LYS A 142 18.71 -3.77 3.49
C LYS A 142 17.58 -2.80 3.85
N PRO A 143 16.35 -3.26 4.11
CA PRO A 143 15.33 -2.44 4.75
C PRO A 143 15.69 -2.20 6.22
N VAL A 144 15.60 -0.96 6.65
CA VAL A 144 15.81 -0.53 8.04
C VAL A 144 14.50 0.05 8.54
N PHE A 145 13.81 -0.69 9.41
CA PHE A 145 12.46 -0.35 9.83
C PHE A 145 12.46 0.74 10.89
N TYR A 146 11.75 1.85 10.63
CA TYR A 146 11.43 2.85 11.63
C TYR A 146 10.02 2.65 12.18
N ILE A 147 9.81 2.99 13.45
CA ILE A 147 8.53 2.76 14.13
C ILE A 147 7.51 3.82 13.74
N CYS A 148 6.30 3.36 13.37
CA CYS A 148 5.10 4.19 13.41
C CYS A 148 4.39 3.92 14.74
N ASP A 149 4.24 4.95 15.58
CA ASP A 149 3.77 4.78 16.95
C ASP A 149 2.23 4.75 17.02
N GLU A 150 1.69 3.64 17.49
CA GLU A 150 0.25 3.46 17.74
C GLU A 150 -0.32 4.57 18.67
N LYS A 151 0.44 4.97 19.69
CA LYS A 151 0.01 6.00 20.65
C LYS A 151 -0.05 7.40 20.04
N SER A 152 0.61 7.59 18.90
CA SER A 152 0.63 8.82 18.12
C SER A 152 -0.17 8.68 16.83
N ASP A 153 -1.28 7.94 16.83
CA ASP A 153 -2.11 7.69 15.63
C ASP A 153 -1.36 7.08 14.46
N TRP A 154 -0.38 6.21 14.73
CA TRP A 154 0.50 5.59 13.76
C TRP A 154 1.39 6.58 12.98
N ASN A 155 1.66 7.76 13.53
CA ASN A 155 2.65 8.65 12.94
C ASN A 155 4.06 8.09 13.07
N PRO A 156 4.94 8.34 12.07
CA PRO A 156 6.36 8.01 12.14
C PRO A 156 7.04 8.63 13.35
N ASP A 157 7.82 7.85 14.09
CA ASP A 157 8.69 8.36 15.16
C ASP A 157 9.95 8.98 14.53
N LEU A 158 10.01 10.32 14.56
CA LEU A 158 11.08 11.10 13.95
C LEU A 158 12.43 10.91 14.67
N SER A 159 12.42 10.57 15.95
CA SER A 159 13.64 10.28 16.70
C SER A 159 14.20 8.92 16.32
N ASP A 160 13.34 7.95 16.16
CA ASP A 160 13.70 6.61 15.69
C ASP A 160 14.24 6.66 14.25
N ILE A 161 13.59 7.42 13.34
CA ILE A 161 14.09 7.65 11.98
C ILE A 161 15.53 8.18 12.02
N LYS A 162 15.78 9.27 12.78
CA LYS A 162 17.09 9.90 12.86
C LYS A 162 18.16 8.96 13.41
N SER A 163 17.82 8.14 14.40
CA SER A 163 18.75 7.20 15.05
C SER A 163 19.20 6.06 14.14
N LYS A 164 18.45 5.79 13.07
CA LYS A 164 18.67 4.68 12.13
C LYS A 164 19.37 5.08 10.83
N ILE A 165 19.64 6.37 10.64
CA ILE A 165 20.37 6.84 9.47
C ILE A 165 21.85 6.50 9.62
N THR A 166 22.45 5.94 8.56
CA THR A 166 23.87 5.62 8.43
C THR A 166 24.41 6.17 7.10
N ASP A 167 25.71 6.07 6.88
CA ASP A 167 26.33 6.46 5.61
C ASP A 167 25.87 5.59 4.41
N ARG A 168 25.24 4.44 4.68
CA ARG A 168 24.64 3.56 3.67
C ARG A 168 23.19 3.88 3.35
N THR A 169 22.56 4.73 4.14
CA THR A 169 21.14 5.08 3.92
C THR A 169 21.00 5.92 2.64
N LYS A 170 20.20 5.43 1.69
CA LYS A 170 19.95 6.08 0.39
C LYS A 170 18.59 6.72 0.27
N ALA A 171 17.60 6.15 0.96
CA ALA A 171 16.23 6.61 0.82
C ALA A 171 15.40 6.39 2.08
N ILE A 172 14.28 7.09 2.14
CA ILE A 172 13.20 6.87 3.09
C ILE A 172 11.90 6.60 2.34
N VAL A 173 11.20 5.54 2.72
CA VAL A 173 9.87 5.20 2.21
C VAL A 173 8.82 5.78 3.14
N ILE A 174 7.79 6.41 2.55
CA ILE A 174 6.56 6.85 3.21
C ILE A 174 5.40 6.16 2.52
N ILE A 175 4.46 5.60 3.29
CA ILE A 175 3.20 5.07 2.77
C ILE A 175 2.09 5.93 3.38
N ASN A 176 1.54 6.85 2.61
CA ASN A 176 0.58 7.83 3.11
C ASN A 176 -0.56 8.06 2.10
N PRO A 177 -1.79 7.65 2.42
CA PRO A 177 -2.23 6.94 3.62
C PRO A 177 -1.65 5.53 3.76
N ASN A 178 -1.46 5.08 5.01
CA ASN A 178 -0.72 3.86 5.31
C ASN A 178 -1.55 2.57 5.16
N ASN A 179 -0.94 1.54 4.67
CA ASN A 179 -1.36 0.15 4.77
C ASN A 179 -0.34 -0.60 5.65
N PRO A 180 -0.74 -1.15 6.82
CA PRO A 180 -2.07 -1.65 7.17
C PRO A 180 -2.93 -0.74 8.07
N THR A 181 -2.45 0.39 8.54
CA THR A 181 -3.08 1.13 9.65
C THR A 181 -4.21 2.08 9.23
N GLY A 182 -4.21 2.50 7.94
CA GLY A 182 -5.10 3.55 7.46
C GLY A 182 -4.80 4.94 8.04
N ALA A 183 -3.60 5.13 8.60
CA ALA A 183 -3.13 6.42 9.08
C ALA A 183 -2.97 7.43 7.93
N LEU A 184 -3.22 8.68 8.23
CA LEU A 184 -2.99 9.83 7.36
C LEU A 184 -2.05 10.78 8.10
N TYR A 185 -0.86 11.01 7.54
CA TYR A 185 0.14 11.86 8.17
C TYR A 185 -0.17 13.34 7.94
N SER A 186 0.06 14.15 8.98
CA SER A 186 -0.12 15.60 8.90
C SER A 186 1.02 16.27 8.10
N GLU A 187 0.75 17.47 7.58
CA GLU A 187 1.77 18.28 6.89
C GLU A 187 2.99 18.55 7.78
N ASP A 188 2.79 18.77 9.07
CA ASP A 188 3.88 18.98 10.04
C ASP A 188 4.83 17.76 10.11
N ILE A 189 4.28 16.55 10.15
CA ILE A 189 5.08 15.31 10.12
C ILE A 189 5.80 15.16 8.80
N LEU A 190 5.12 15.40 7.67
CA LEU A 190 5.71 15.31 6.33
C LEU A 190 6.85 16.31 6.14
N LEU A 191 6.69 17.56 6.58
CA LEU A 191 7.74 18.58 6.54
C LEU A 191 8.97 18.18 7.37
N LYS A 192 8.76 17.62 8.57
CA LYS A 192 9.87 17.13 9.41
C LYS A 192 10.60 15.94 8.78
N ILE A 193 9.90 15.06 8.09
CA ILE A 193 10.51 13.96 7.34
C ILE A 193 11.31 14.52 6.14
N ALA A 194 10.76 15.49 5.42
CA ALA A 194 11.44 16.15 4.32
C ALA A 194 12.73 16.85 4.80
N ASP A 195 12.72 17.50 5.98
CA ASP A 195 13.90 18.09 6.59
C ASP A 195 14.97 17.05 6.95
N ILE A 196 14.56 15.87 7.43
CA ILE A 196 15.50 14.78 7.67
C ILE A 196 16.12 14.30 6.35
N ALA A 197 15.31 14.09 5.33
CA ALA A 197 15.77 13.67 4.02
C ALA A 197 16.76 14.70 3.40
N ARG A 198 16.42 15.99 3.46
CA ARG A 198 17.26 17.11 2.99
C ARG A 198 18.63 17.11 3.66
N LYS A 199 18.66 16.99 5.00
CA LYS A 199 19.91 17.04 5.78
C LYS A 199 20.84 15.85 5.54
N ASN A 200 20.30 14.74 5.09
CA ASN A 200 21.02 13.47 4.92
C ASN A 200 21.12 13.04 3.44
N ASN A 201 20.74 13.90 2.49
CA ASN A 201 20.75 13.62 1.05
C ASN A 201 19.99 12.34 0.68
N LEU A 202 18.81 12.10 1.28
CA LEU A 202 18.01 10.93 1.02
C LEU A 202 16.97 11.18 -0.07
N MET A 203 16.74 10.19 -0.92
CA MET A 203 15.57 10.12 -1.80
C MET A 203 14.33 9.79 -0.98
N ILE A 204 13.20 10.46 -1.25
CA ILE A 204 11.91 10.10 -0.67
C ILE A 204 11.14 9.23 -1.66
N PHE A 205 10.71 8.03 -1.26
CA PHE A 205 9.71 7.25 -1.96
C PHE A 205 8.37 7.41 -1.25
N SER A 206 7.37 8.00 -1.92
CA SER A 206 6.04 8.25 -1.37
C SER A 206 5.01 7.39 -2.09
N ASP A 207 4.51 6.34 -1.40
CA ASP A 207 3.39 5.51 -1.88
C ASP A 207 2.08 6.18 -1.48
N GLU A 208 1.39 6.76 -2.47
CA GLU A 208 0.17 7.55 -2.29
C GLU A 208 -1.05 6.85 -2.90
N ILE A 209 -1.03 5.51 -3.02
CA ILE A 209 -2.09 4.72 -3.67
C ILE A 209 -3.48 4.91 -3.05
N TYR A 210 -3.57 5.40 -1.81
CA TYR A 210 -4.82 5.65 -1.08
C TYR A 210 -5.19 7.13 -0.97
N ASP A 211 -4.52 8.02 -1.66
CA ASP A 211 -4.65 9.48 -1.56
C ASP A 211 -6.08 10.03 -1.76
N ARG A 212 -6.90 9.32 -2.55
CA ARG A 212 -8.32 9.63 -2.79
C ARG A 212 -9.29 8.92 -1.85
N LEU A 213 -8.79 8.06 -0.96
CA LEU A 213 -9.62 7.29 -0.03
C LEU A 213 -9.47 7.80 1.40
N VAL A 214 -9.63 9.11 1.57
CA VAL A 214 -9.55 9.82 2.86
C VAL A 214 -10.97 10.13 3.35
N MET A 215 -11.20 9.98 4.65
CA MET A 215 -12.51 10.09 5.30
C MET A 215 -12.56 11.27 6.28
N ASP A 216 -13.72 11.48 6.89
CA ASP A 216 -13.96 12.45 7.96
C ASP A 216 -13.70 13.93 7.57
N GLY A 217 -13.80 14.27 6.28
CA GLY A 217 -13.54 15.62 5.78
C GLY A 217 -12.07 16.01 5.77
N LEU A 218 -11.17 15.05 6.01
CA LEU A 218 -9.72 15.24 5.90
C LEU A 218 -9.28 15.19 4.44
N SER A 219 -8.07 15.68 4.16
CA SER A 219 -7.46 15.69 2.83
C SER A 219 -6.04 15.13 2.89
N HIS A 220 -5.61 14.50 1.81
CA HIS A 220 -4.24 14.05 1.63
C HIS A 220 -3.38 15.19 1.08
N THR A 221 -2.18 15.35 1.64
CA THR A 221 -1.13 16.23 1.11
C THR A 221 0.06 15.39 0.69
N SER A 222 0.55 15.61 -0.53
CA SER A 222 1.77 14.94 -1.00
C SER A 222 3.02 15.59 -0.40
N ILE A 223 3.98 14.79 0.06
CA ILE A 223 5.23 15.32 0.58
C ILE A 223 6.03 16.08 -0.49
N ALA A 224 5.93 15.66 -1.75
CA ALA A 224 6.59 16.30 -2.87
C ALA A 224 6.07 17.73 -3.13
N SER A 225 4.82 18.04 -2.75
CA SER A 225 4.29 19.41 -2.86
C SER A 225 4.79 20.32 -1.73
N LEU A 226 5.11 19.76 -0.57
CA LEU A 226 5.60 20.50 0.60
C LEU A 226 7.10 20.78 0.54
N ALA A 227 7.87 19.96 -0.17
CA ALA A 227 9.33 20.02 -0.21
C ALA A 227 9.86 19.86 -1.65
N PRO A 228 9.61 20.82 -2.56
CA PRO A 228 9.99 20.70 -3.96
C PRO A 228 11.51 20.71 -4.19
N ASP A 229 12.30 21.06 -3.20
CA ASP A 229 13.76 21.03 -3.19
C ASP A 229 14.36 19.67 -2.77
N VAL A 230 13.53 18.73 -2.30
CA VAL A 230 13.97 17.37 -1.92
C VAL A 230 13.63 16.39 -3.04
N PRO A 231 14.58 15.53 -3.47
CA PRO A 231 14.28 14.54 -4.50
C PRO A 231 13.26 13.52 -3.99
N ALA A 232 12.17 13.36 -4.74
CA ALA A 232 11.09 12.44 -4.37
C ALA A 232 10.56 11.67 -5.59
N VAL A 233 10.09 10.45 -5.32
CA VAL A 233 9.35 9.61 -6.27
C VAL A 233 7.98 9.36 -5.68
N THR A 234 6.97 10.01 -6.23
CA THR A 234 5.56 9.85 -5.82
C THR A 234 4.92 8.75 -6.65
N MET A 235 4.37 7.74 -6.00
CA MET A 235 3.75 6.57 -6.64
C MET A 235 2.24 6.55 -6.40
N ASN A 236 1.48 6.26 -7.45
CA ASN A 236 0.03 6.18 -7.39
C ASN A 236 -0.54 5.25 -8.46
N GLY A 237 -1.84 5.01 -8.47
CA GLY A 237 -2.50 4.14 -9.44
C GLY A 237 -4.01 3.99 -9.21
N LEU A 238 -4.66 3.27 -10.09
CA LEU A 238 -6.12 3.13 -10.11
C LEU A 238 -6.64 1.94 -9.27
N SER A 239 -5.74 1.13 -8.72
CA SER A 239 -6.11 -0.12 -8.04
C SER A 239 -7.08 0.07 -6.89
N LYS A 240 -6.97 1.17 -6.14
CA LYS A 240 -7.71 1.38 -4.90
C LYS A 240 -8.80 2.43 -5.06
N SER A 241 -8.45 3.60 -5.57
CA SER A 241 -9.37 4.72 -5.77
C SER A 241 -10.51 4.42 -6.76
N HIS A 242 -10.23 3.60 -7.80
CA HIS A 242 -11.21 3.24 -8.84
C HIS A 242 -11.53 1.75 -8.88
N CYS A 243 -11.09 0.98 -7.85
CA CYS A 243 -11.35 -0.47 -7.74
C CYS A 243 -10.78 -1.32 -8.90
N LEU A 244 -9.78 -0.82 -9.62
CA LEU A 244 -9.20 -1.43 -10.81
C LEU A 244 -7.93 -2.24 -10.53
N CYS A 245 -7.92 -3.03 -9.44
CA CYS A 245 -6.74 -3.82 -9.05
C CYS A 245 -6.24 -4.77 -10.16
N GLY A 246 -7.16 -5.34 -10.94
CA GLY A 246 -6.86 -6.28 -12.04
C GLY A 246 -6.34 -5.60 -13.30
N PHE A 247 -6.55 -4.30 -13.49
CA PHE A 247 -6.05 -3.55 -14.66
C PHE A 247 -4.53 -3.38 -14.61
N ARG A 248 -3.94 -3.44 -13.40
CA ARG A 248 -2.51 -3.20 -13.23
C ARG A 248 -2.07 -1.84 -13.75
N SER A 249 -2.82 -0.78 -13.44
CA SER A 249 -2.52 0.60 -13.80
C SER A 249 -1.90 1.32 -12.60
N GLY A 250 -0.64 1.72 -12.73
CA GLY A 250 0.10 2.49 -11.74
C GLY A 250 1.16 3.33 -12.41
N TRP A 251 1.69 4.30 -11.69
CA TRP A 251 2.74 5.20 -12.18
C TRP A 251 3.60 5.73 -11.06
N MET A 252 4.75 6.27 -11.43
CA MET A 252 5.61 7.08 -10.57
C MET A 252 5.89 8.42 -11.23
N VAL A 253 6.08 9.45 -10.40
CA VAL A 253 6.46 10.80 -10.77
C VAL A 253 7.71 11.17 -10.01
N VAL A 254 8.78 11.50 -10.75
CA VAL A 254 10.04 11.99 -10.16
C VAL A 254 9.97 13.49 -10.03
N SER A 255 10.20 14.01 -8.83
CA SER A 255 10.23 15.44 -8.52
C SER A 255 11.49 15.82 -7.77
N GLY A 256 11.73 17.13 -7.63
CA GLY A 256 12.93 17.69 -7.04
C GLY A 256 13.87 18.32 -8.07
N PRO A 257 14.99 18.92 -7.62
CA PRO A 257 15.89 19.63 -8.52
C PRO A 257 16.48 18.72 -9.60
N LYS A 258 16.31 19.07 -10.87
CA LYS A 258 16.72 18.24 -12.02
C LYS A 258 18.19 17.82 -11.95
N LYS A 259 19.08 18.73 -11.52
CA LYS A 259 20.50 18.42 -11.34
C LYS A 259 20.76 17.25 -10.39
N ILE A 260 19.87 17.03 -9.41
CA ILE A 260 19.99 15.94 -8.43
C ILE A 260 19.38 14.65 -8.98
N THR A 261 18.26 14.75 -9.69
CA THR A 261 17.48 13.59 -10.15
C THR A 261 17.88 13.05 -11.51
N GLU A 262 18.69 13.79 -12.31
CA GLU A 262 19.02 13.44 -13.69
C GLU A 262 19.64 12.04 -13.86
N ASN A 263 20.66 11.72 -13.08
CA ASN A 263 21.32 10.41 -13.18
C ASN A 263 20.36 9.26 -12.80
N TYR A 264 19.56 9.47 -11.76
CA TYR A 264 18.54 8.52 -11.37
C TYR A 264 17.49 8.32 -12.48
N GLN A 265 17.03 9.39 -13.10
CA GLN A 265 16.09 9.31 -14.22
C GLN A 265 16.69 8.60 -15.44
N GLN A 266 17.97 8.79 -15.74
CA GLN A 266 18.66 8.03 -16.80
C GLN A 266 18.62 6.52 -16.53
N ASN A 267 18.75 6.08 -15.27
CA ASN A 267 18.62 4.68 -14.90
C ASN A 267 17.17 4.17 -15.05
N LEU A 268 16.18 4.98 -14.67
CA LEU A 268 14.77 4.66 -14.93
C LEU A 268 14.47 4.48 -16.41
N VAL A 269 15.02 5.35 -17.27
CA VAL A 269 14.91 5.23 -18.73
C VAL A 269 15.47 3.90 -19.23
N LYS A 270 16.64 3.48 -18.75
CA LYS A 270 17.25 2.19 -19.14
C LYS A 270 16.33 1.01 -18.75
N LEU A 271 15.85 0.96 -17.51
CA LEU A 271 15.01 -0.11 -17.01
C LEU A 271 13.64 -0.17 -17.72
N THR A 272 13.01 0.98 -17.91
CA THR A 272 11.70 1.04 -18.58
C THR A 272 11.81 0.75 -20.08
N SER A 273 12.89 1.19 -20.75
CA SER A 273 13.16 0.87 -22.16
C SER A 273 13.42 -0.63 -22.35
N MET A 274 14.18 -1.26 -21.45
CA MET A 274 14.46 -2.70 -21.51
C MET A 274 13.17 -3.52 -21.39
N ARG A 275 12.17 -3.05 -20.63
CA ARG A 275 10.85 -3.67 -20.52
C ARG A 275 9.97 -3.41 -21.75
N LEU A 276 10.30 -2.49 -22.66
CA LEU A 276 9.53 -1.95 -23.77
C LEU A 276 8.47 -0.93 -23.33
N CYS A 277 7.30 -1.38 -22.85
CA CYS A 277 6.27 -0.49 -22.30
C CYS A 277 5.43 -1.21 -21.23
N ALA A 278 4.67 -0.43 -20.44
CA ALA A 278 3.62 -0.98 -19.60
C ALA A 278 2.42 -1.45 -20.43
N ASN A 279 1.55 -2.24 -19.81
CA ASN A 279 0.31 -2.71 -20.44
C ASN A 279 -0.48 -1.55 -21.05
N ALA A 280 -0.60 -1.54 -22.38
CA ALA A 280 -1.27 -0.47 -23.11
C ALA A 280 -2.78 -0.38 -22.80
N LEU A 281 -3.47 -1.51 -22.61
CA LEU A 281 -4.90 -1.52 -22.29
C LEU A 281 -5.21 -0.78 -21.00
N SER A 282 -4.38 -0.95 -19.97
CA SER A 282 -4.59 -0.31 -18.68
C SER A 282 -4.36 1.20 -18.71
N GLN A 283 -3.58 1.68 -19.66
CA GLN A 283 -3.28 3.09 -19.81
C GLN A 283 -4.43 3.87 -20.45
N LEU A 284 -5.20 3.24 -21.32
CA LEU A 284 -6.35 3.88 -22.02
C LEU A 284 -7.37 4.51 -21.07
N VAL A 285 -7.50 3.95 -19.86
CA VAL A 285 -8.49 4.41 -18.89
C VAL A 285 -7.95 5.44 -17.90
N ILE A 286 -6.63 5.67 -17.84
CA ILE A 286 -6.01 6.62 -16.90
C ILE A 286 -6.60 8.04 -17.06
N PRO A 287 -6.72 8.60 -18.28
CA PRO A 287 -7.26 9.95 -18.42
C PRO A 287 -8.70 10.09 -17.93
N THR A 288 -9.55 9.09 -18.19
CA THR A 288 -10.94 9.10 -17.74
C THR A 288 -11.04 8.90 -16.22
N ALA A 289 -10.30 7.97 -15.67
CA ALA A 289 -10.29 7.69 -14.24
C ALA A 289 -9.78 8.89 -13.42
N LEU A 290 -8.75 9.59 -13.88
CA LEU A 290 -8.21 10.74 -13.15
C LEU A 290 -9.17 11.95 -13.16
N ARG A 291 -10.01 12.09 -14.17
CA ARG A 291 -11.10 13.09 -14.20
C ARG A 291 -12.33 12.68 -13.36
N ASP A 292 -12.48 11.40 -13.05
CA ASP A 292 -13.59 10.89 -12.25
C ASP A 292 -13.30 11.08 -10.75
N GLU A 293 -13.69 12.21 -10.22
CA GLU A 293 -13.61 12.51 -8.78
C GLU A 293 -14.78 11.90 -8.00
N LYS A 294 -15.87 11.61 -8.68
CA LYS A 294 -17.10 11.13 -8.04
C LYS A 294 -16.97 9.71 -7.51
N THR A 295 -16.34 8.81 -8.27
CA THR A 295 -16.19 7.39 -7.86
C THR A 295 -15.46 7.26 -6.53
N PRO A 296 -14.24 7.77 -6.33
CA PRO A 296 -13.56 7.63 -5.04
C PRO A 296 -14.27 8.40 -3.93
N SER A 297 -14.73 9.64 -4.17
CA SER A 297 -15.38 10.45 -3.15
C SER A 297 -16.70 9.84 -2.65
N SER A 298 -17.50 9.24 -3.53
CA SER A 298 -18.75 8.58 -3.16
C SER A 298 -18.56 7.38 -2.23
N MET A 299 -17.41 6.72 -2.28
CA MET A 299 -17.12 5.56 -1.44
C MET A 299 -16.75 5.95 -0.01
N VAL A 300 -16.08 7.09 0.18
CA VAL A 300 -15.49 7.51 1.47
C VAL A 300 -16.24 8.63 2.16
N SER A 301 -17.16 9.31 1.47
CA SER A 301 -18.06 10.31 2.08
C SER A 301 -19.03 9.63 3.05
N ARG A 302 -19.59 10.41 3.98
CA ARG A 302 -20.64 9.93 4.90
C ARG A 302 -21.81 9.34 4.10
N GLY A 303 -22.23 8.13 4.45
CA GLY A 303 -23.19 7.33 3.66
C GLY A 303 -22.57 6.54 2.52
N GLY A 304 -21.30 6.76 2.19
CA GLY A 304 -20.55 5.97 1.23
C GLY A 304 -20.18 4.58 1.77
N ARG A 305 -20.07 3.63 0.86
CA ARG A 305 -19.93 2.23 1.24
C ARG A 305 -18.71 1.94 2.13
N ILE A 306 -17.52 2.48 1.81
CA ILE A 306 -16.31 2.29 2.62
C ILE A 306 -16.46 2.98 3.97
N PHE A 307 -17.05 4.18 4.00
CA PHE A 307 -17.32 4.89 5.24
C PHE A 307 -18.22 4.07 6.17
N GLU A 308 -19.36 3.57 5.69
CA GLU A 308 -20.32 2.78 6.47
C GLU A 308 -19.72 1.45 6.94
N GLN A 309 -18.91 0.81 6.13
CA GLN A 309 -18.17 -0.40 6.49
C GLN A 309 -17.16 -0.15 7.61
N ARG A 310 -16.46 1.00 7.58
CA ARG A 310 -15.57 1.42 8.67
C ARG A 310 -16.35 1.66 9.97
N GLU A 311 -17.42 2.45 9.93
CA GLU A 311 -18.21 2.73 11.12
C GLU A 311 -18.79 1.45 11.75
N ALA A 312 -19.27 0.54 10.93
CA ALA A 312 -19.75 -0.75 11.38
C ALA A 312 -18.65 -1.59 12.05
N THR A 313 -17.44 -1.60 11.45
CA THR A 313 -16.26 -2.32 11.98
C THR A 313 -15.82 -1.74 13.31
N VAL A 314 -15.68 -0.42 13.39
CA VAL A 314 -15.28 0.31 14.61
C VAL A 314 -16.28 0.06 15.74
N ALA A 315 -17.57 0.18 15.45
CA ALA A 315 -18.63 -0.03 16.46
C ALA A 315 -18.62 -1.44 17.04
N GLU A 316 -18.34 -2.48 16.23
CA GLU A 316 -18.29 -3.86 16.72
C GLU A 316 -16.98 -4.17 17.44
N LEU A 317 -15.83 -3.72 16.93
CA LEU A 317 -14.55 -3.92 17.62
C LEU A 317 -14.52 -3.26 19.00
N SER A 318 -15.17 -2.11 19.17
CA SER A 318 -15.25 -1.41 20.47
C SER A 318 -15.99 -2.21 21.55
N LYS A 319 -16.74 -3.26 21.19
CA LYS A 319 -17.44 -4.13 22.13
C LYS A 319 -16.57 -5.27 22.66
N ILE A 320 -15.36 -5.47 22.11
CA ILE A 320 -14.47 -6.59 22.46
C ILE A 320 -13.44 -6.13 23.47
N PRO A 321 -13.52 -6.53 24.77
CA PRO A 321 -12.65 -6.00 25.82
C PRO A 321 -11.16 -6.35 25.67
N SER A 322 -10.82 -7.36 24.86
CA SER A 322 -9.45 -7.81 24.61
C SER A 322 -8.85 -7.23 23.34
N VAL A 323 -9.53 -6.28 22.70
CA VAL A 323 -9.10 -5.61 21.47
C VAL A 323 -9.07 -4.11 21.67
N SER A 324 -8.01 -3.48 21.25
CA SER A 324 -7.91 -2.02 21.09
C SER A 324 -7.51 -1.68 19.66
N PHE A 325 -7.73 -0.44 19.23
CA PHE A 325 -7.37 0.00 17.88
C PHE A 325 -7.33 1.52 17.79
N VAL A 326 -6.60 2.01 16.81
CA VAL A 326 -6.69 3.39 16.33
C VAL A 326 -7.68 3.42 15.17
N LYS A 327 -8.68 4.30 15.23
CA LYS A 327 -9.64 4.47 14.13
C LYS A 327 -8.91 5.01 12.90
N ASN A 328 -8.98 4.31 11.80
CA ASN A 328 -8.33 4.71 10.56
C ASN A 328 -8.95 5.98 9.94
N LYS A 329 -8.11 6.84 9.39
CA LYS A 329 -8.49 8.10 8.74
C LYS A 329 -8.68 7.95 7.22
N ALA A 330 -8.11 6.89 6.65
CA ALA A 330 -8.09 6.66 5.21
C ALA A 330 -8.03 5.17 4.87
N ALA A 331 -8.02 4.84 3.58
CA ALA A 331 -8.02 3.49 3.05
C ALA A 331 -9.23 2.66 3.51
N PHE A 332 -9.14 1.36 3.45
CA PHE A 332 -10.18 0.42 3.91
C PHE A 332 -9.58 -0.68 4.79
N TYR A 333 -8.61 -0.28 5.63
CA TYR A 333 -7.92 -1.15 6.58
C TYR A 333 -8.06 -0.63 7.99
N ILE A 334 -8.11 -1.54 8.93
CA ILE A 334 -7.91 -1.27 10.35
C ILE A 334 -6.91 -2.29 10.90
N PHE A 335 -6.10 -1.89 11.87
CA PHE A 335 -5.01 -2.68 12.43
C PHE A 335 -5.20 -2.84 13.94
N PRO A 336 -6.13 -3.73 14.38
CA PRO A 336 -6.44 -3.92 15.78
C PRO A 336 -5.31 -4.61 16.53
N LYS A 337 -5.21 -4.26 17.83
CA LYS A 337 -4.29 -4.83 18.81
C LYS A 337 -5.00 -5.77 19.75
N LEU A 338 -4.37 -6.89 20.03
CA LEU A 338 -4.81 -7.92 20.97
C LEU A 338 -4.17 -7.69 22.35
N ASP A 339 -4.92 -7.91 23.41
CA ASP A 339 -4.37 -8.03 24.76
C ASP A 339 -3.61 -9.36 24.91
N CYS A 340 -2.33 -9.34 24.53
CA CYS A 340 -1.49 -10.54 24.55
C CYS A 340 -1.37 -11.17 25.94
N LYS A 341 -1.43 -10.38 27.01
CA LYS A 341 -1.36 -10.91 28.38
C LYS A 341 -2.64 -11.67 28.72
N LYS A 342 -3.80 -11.07 28.44
CA LYS A 342 -5.10 -11.70 28.69
C LYS A 342 -5.29 -12.95 27.84
N LEU A 343 -4.83 -12.96 26.60
CA LEU A 343 -5.04 -14.02 25.62
C LEU A 343 -3.86 -15.00 25.53
N ASN A 344 -2.79 -14.79 26.28
CA ASN A 344 -1.54 -15.56 26.26
C ASN A 344 -0.91 -15.65 24.86
N ILE A 345 -1.01 -14.58 24.04
CA ILE A 345 -0.50 -14.56 22.66
C ILE A 345 0.99 -14.31 22.64
N THR A 346 1.74 -15.21 22.03
CA THR A 346 3.18 -15.14 21.78
C THR A 346 3.53 -15.26 20.29
N ASP A 347 2.59 -15.72 19.47
CA ASP A 347 2.74 -15.95 18.01
C ASP A 347 1.46 -15.49 17.30
N ASP A 348 1.55 -14.41 16.52
CA ASP A 348 0.42 -13.86 15.77
C ASP A 348 0.01 -14.73 14.56
N LYS A 349 0.94 -15.51 14.00
CA LYS A 349 0.64 -16.46 12.91
C LYS A 349 -0.20 -17.63 13.45
N LYS A 350 0.16 -18.14 14.63
CA LYS A 350 -0.64 -19.16 15.31
C LYS A 350 -2.02 -18.62 15.68
N PHE A 351 -2.10 -17.38 16.18
CA PHE A 351 -3.39 -16.74 16.44
C PHE A 351 -4.26 -16.69 15.18
N ALA A 352 -3.70 -16.24 14.05
CA ALA A 352 -4.44 -16.16 12.78
C ALA A 352 -4.88 -17.54 12.27
N HIS A 353 -4.06 -18.56 12.46
CA HIS A 353 -4.39 -19.96 12.14
C HIS A 353 -5.55 -20.47 13.03
N ASP A 354 -5.45 -20.30 14.34
CA ASP A 354 -6.49 -20.75 15.30
C ASP A 354 -7.83 -20.04 15.02
N LEU A 355 -7.79 -18.75 14.70
CA LEU A 355 -8.98 -17.98 14.30
C LEU A 355 -9.61 -18.52 13.01
N LEU A 356 -8.80 -18.80 11.99
CA LEU A 356 -9.30 -19.35 10.71
C LEU A 356 -10.05 -20.66 10.93
N HIS A 357 -9.48 -21.58 11.71
CA HIS A 357 -10.08 -22.88 11.97
C HIS A 357 -11.33 -22.82 12.84
N ALA A 358 -11.38 -21.89 13.78
CA ALA A 358 -12.54 -21.75 14.68
C ALA A 358 -13.73 -21.02 14.03
N THR A 359 -13.44 -20.05 13.14
CA THR A 359 -14.47 -19.11 12.67
C THR A 359 -14.64 -19.03 11.16
N ASN A 360 -13.78 -19.67 10.37
CA ASN A 360 -13.68 -19.50 8.93
C ASN A 360 -13.39 -18.05 8.48
N ILE A 361 -12.72 -17.25 9.32
CA ILE A 361 -12.33 -15.88 9.01
C ILE A 361 -10.81 -15.84 8.74
N LEU A 362 -10.43 -15.41 7.55
CA LEU A 362 -9.03 -15.24 7.14
C LEU A 362 -8.59 -13.79 7.26
N ILE A 363 -7.65 -13.53 8.18
CA ILE A 363 -6.98 -12.25 8.41
C ILE A 363 -5.52 -12.30 7.96
N VAL A 364 -4.78 -11.20 8.12
CA VAL A 364 -3.31 -11.19 8.02
C VAL A 364 -2.74 -10.80 9.37
N PRO A 365 -1.82 -11.61 9.95
CA PRO A 365 -1.15 -11.27 11.20
C PRO A 365 -0.24 -10.04 11.03
N GLY A 366 0.09 -9.38 12.15
CA GLY A 366 0.92 -8.17 12.14
C GLY A 366 2.31 -8.39 11.57
N SER A 367 2.91 -9.55 11.84
CA SER A 367 4.20 -9.95 11.28
C SER A 367 4.23 -9.94 9.74
N GLY A 368 3.10 -10.13 9.07
CA GLY A 368 2.98 -10.01 7.61
C GLY A 368 3.06 -8.58 7.08
N PHE A 369 3.20 -7.60 7.97
CA PHE A 369 3.43 -6.17 7.69
C PHE A 369 4.72 -5.66 8.32
N ASP A 370 5.70 -6.52 8.51
CA ASP A 370 6.98 -6.18 9.17
C ASP A 370 6.79 -5.56 10.58
N TRP A 371 5.70 -5.92 11.26
CA TRP A 371 5.46 -5.56 12.65
C TRP A 371 6.14 -6.56 13.58
N ASN A 372 6.93 -6.06 14.52
CA ASN A 372 7.83 -6.90 15.33
C ASN A 372 7.21 -7.43 16.64
N LYS A 373 5.91 -7.21 16.87
CA LYS A 373 5.20 -7.72 18.05
C LYS A 373 4.05 -8.63 17.63
N PRO A 374 3.74 -9.69 18.38
CA PRO A 374 2.67 -10.62 18.03
C PRO A 374 1.28 -10.11 18.43
N ASP A 375 1.10 -8.80 18.51
CA ASP A 375 -0.08 -8.19 19.14
C ASP A 375 -1.06 -7.54 18.16
N HIS A 376 -0.80 -7.54 16.86
CA HIS A 376 -1.68 -6.90 15.87
C HIS A 376 -2.07 -7.85 14.74
N PHE A 377 -3.16 -7.48 14.06
CA PHE A 377 -3.60 -8.11 12.81
C PHE A 377 -4.37 -7.10 11.97
N ARG A 378 -4.46 -7.35 10.66
CA ARG A 378 -5.19 -6.45 9.76
C ARG A 378 -6.55 -7.02 9.38
N ILE A 379 -7.58 -6.16 9.43
CA ILE A 379 -8.90 -6.39 8.85
C ILE A 379 -9.06 -5.52 7.60
N VAL A 380 -9.52 -6.13 6.51
CA VAL A 380 -9.95 -5.44 5.28
C VAL A 380 -11.44 -5.16 5.37
N MET A 381 -11.83 -3.89 5.37
CA MET A 381 -13.22 -3.44 5.54
C MET A 381 -13.96 -3.30 4.20
N LEU A 382 -13.88 -4.31 3.32
CA LEU A 382 -14.54 -4.31 2.00
C LEU A 382 -15.83 -5.15 1.93
N PRO A 383 -16.05 -6.19 2.78
CA PRO A 383 -17.35 -6.84 2.85
C PRO A 383 -18.47 -5.88 3.26
N GLN A 384 -19.70 -6.19 2.92
CA GLN A 384 -20.90 -5.42 3.35
C GLN A 384 -20.91 -5.24 4.88
N ALA A 385 -21.43 -4.12 5.36
CA ALA A 385 -21.41 -3.76 6.77
C ALA A 385 -22.04 -4.83 7.70
N ASN A 386 -23.11 -5.50 7.27
CA ASN A 386 -23.72 -6.61 8.01
C ASN A 386 -22.80 -7.84 8.08
N VAL A 387 -22.06 -8.14 7.02
CA VAL A 387 -21.10 -9.25 6.99
C VAL A 387 -19.93 -8.96 7.94
N LEU A 388 -19.42 -7.71 7.93
CA LEU A 388 -18.36 -7.26 8.86
C LEU A 388 -18.82 -7.33 10.31
N LYS A 389 -20.04 -6.86 10.61
CA LYS A 389 -20.62 -6.96 11.97
C LYS A 389 -20.65 -8.41 12.46
N ASN A 390 -21.14 -9.32 11.64
CA ASN A 390 -21.18 -10.74 11.99
C ASN A 390 -19.77 -11.33 12.18
N ALA A 391 -18.84 -11.01 11.30
CA ALA A 391 -17.46 -11.50 11.40
C ALA A 391 -16.77 -11.02 12.69
N ILE A 392 -16.94 -9.75 13.04
CA ILE A 392 -16.34 -9.19 14.26
C ILE A 392 -17.04 -9.73 15.52
N HIS A 393 -18.34 -9.99 15.45
CA HIS A 393 -19.05 -10.66 16.53
C HIS A 393 -18.53 -12.09 16.77
N GLU A 394 -18.29 -12.87 15.70
CA GLU A 394 -17.68 -14.21 15.81
C GLU A 394 -16.22 -14.14 16.31
N LEU A 395 -15.45 -13.13 15.88
CA LEU A 395 -14.13 -12.85 16.46
C LEU A 395 -14.24 -12.60 17.98
N GLY A 396 -15.20 -11.79 18.42
CA GLY A 396 -15.43 -11.52 19.85
C GLY A 396 -15.72 -12.79 20.63
N LYS A 397 -16.66 -13.63 20.16
CA LYS A 397 -16.97 -14.93 20.78
C LYS A 397 -15.75 -15.86 20.86
N PHE A 398 -14.96 -15.91 19.79
CA PHE A 398 -13.72 -16.69 19.77
C PHE A 398 -12.74 -16.19 20.86
N LEU A 399 -12.56 -14.87 20.98
CA LEU A 399 -11.64 -14.27 21.94
C LEU A 399 -12.09 -14.42 23.40
N ASP A 400 -13.38 -14.52 23.69
CA ASP A 400 -13.89 -14.69 25.05
C ASP A 400 -13.40 -15.98 25.73
N GLY A 401 -13.22 -17.05 24.95
CA GLY A 401 -12.74 -18.34 25.45
C GLY A 401 -11.28 -18.66 25.05
N TYR A 402 -10.64 -17.81 24.27
CA TYR A 402 -9.34 -18.11 23.68
C TYR A 402 -8.18 -17.85 24.62
N LYS A 403 -7.28 -18.80 24.68
CA LYS A 403 -5.93 -18.72 25.25
C LYS A 403 -4.98 -19.46 24.31
N GLN A 404 -3.99 -18.77 23.78
CA GLN A 404 -2.98 -19.43 22.94
C GLN A 404 -2.22 -20.46 23.76
N LYS A 405 -2.13 -21.68 23.25
CA LYS A 405 -1.44 -22.83 23.86
C LYS A 405 -0.04 -23.00 23.29
#